data_7e586fbf51e134b95740cfbed05b8a61
#
_entry.id   7e586fbf51e134b95740cfbed05b8a61
#
_cell.length_a   1.000
_cell.length_b   1.000
_cell.length_c   1.000
_cell.angle_alpha   90.00
_cell.angle_beta   90.00
_cell.angle_gamma   90.00
#
_symmetry.space_group_name_H-M   'P 1'
#
loop_
_entity.id
_entity.type
_entity.pdbx_description
1 polymer ?
#
loop_
_entity_poly.entity_id
_entity_poly.type
_entity_poly.pdbx_seq_one_letter_code
_entity_poly.pdbx_strand_id
1 'polypeptide(L)'
;MVDFLLDRPEVEIFGIYRRRSRLDHLDGVRGKLRMIEPGVASVETLRGAFEKDKINLIDCDLLDPFSVNKLIASVRPDRLFHLAAQSHVPTSWNAPAATLQDNILGQLNIFEAIRSAGIDPLIQIAGSSEEYGLVYPDEVPMRETNPLRPLSPYAVSKVAQEMLAYQYHQSYGTKAIVSRGFNHSGPRRGENFVDSSFAKQIAMIEKGLQDPVIYVGDLSSKRDFTDVRDMVRAYWLLLEKCKPGEVYNIGSGNTRPVQDSLDMLLGMSRVDVEVRVDPTRLRPSDVTILWADASRFMEATGWKPTIPYQQTLRDLLDYWRERV
;
A
#
# COMPACT_ATOMS: atom_id res chain seq x y z
N MET A 1 5.62 -3.87 -6.40
CA MET A 1 6.30 -5.06 -5.80
C MET A 1 6.57 -6.15 -6.83
N VAL A 2 5.59 -6.64 -7.59
CA VAL A 2 5.83 -7.70 -8.61
C VAL A 2 6.93 -7.31 -9.58
N ASP A 3 6.87 -6.12 -10.21
CA ASP A 3 7.92 -5.67 -11.14
C ASP A 3 9.30 -5.63 -10.49
N PHE A 4 9.38 -5.14 -9.26
CA PHE A 4 10.63 -5.10 -8.49
C PHE A 4 11.21 -6.49 -8.19
N LEU A 5 10.34 -7.47 -7.95
CA LEU A 5 10.76 -8.85 -7.69
C LEU A 5 11.15 -9.61 -8.97
N LEU A 6 10.57 -9.25 -10.12
CA LEU A 6 10.90 -9.86 -11.41
C LEU A 6 12.36 -9.60 -11.86
N ASP A 7 12.99 -8.55 -11.34
CA ASP A 7 14.39 -8.22 -11.58
C ASP A 7 15.35 -9.06 -10.71
N ARG A 8 14.82 -10.03 -9.94
CA ARG A 8 15.55 -10.91 -9.01
C ARG A 8 15.32 -12.38 -9.37
N PRO A 9 16.19 -12.95 -10.22
CA PRO A 9 15.99 -14.31 -10.73
C PRO A 9 16.08 -15.41 -9.66
N GLU A 10 16.64 -15.07 -8.49
CA GLU A 10 16.72 -15.99 -7.34
C GLU A 10 15.39 -16.07 -6.54
N VAL A 11 14.41 -15.22 -6.86
CA VAL A 11 13.15 -15.12 -6.11
C VAL A 11 12.01 -15.84 -6.85
N GLU A 12 11.36 -16.78 -6.19
CA GLU A 12 10.07 -17.33 -6.63
C GLU A 12 8.94 -16.46 -6.11
N ILE A 13 8.04 -16.03 -7.02
CA ILE A 13 6.98 -15.06 -6.71
C ILE A 13 5.65 -15.77 -6.57
N PHE A 14 5.06 -15.66 -5.39
CA PHE A 14 3.69 -16.09 -5.10
C PHE A 14 2.85 -14.87 -4.75
N GLY A 15 1.70 -14.74 -5.37
CA GLY A 15 0.73 -13.69 -5.08
C GLY A 15 -0.64 -14.28 -4.80
N ILE A 16 -1.45 -13.54 -4.07
CA ILE A 16 -2.86 -13.89 -3.87
C ILE A 16 -3.76 -12.89 -4.60
N TYR A 17 -4.90 -13.38 -5.05
CA TYR A 17 -5.96 -12.56 -5.59
C TYR A 17 -7.31 -13.13 -5.16
N ARG A 18 -8.34 -12.31 -5.11
CA ARG A 18 -9.72 -12.77 -4.99
C ARG A 18 -10.31 -12.93 -6.37
N ARG A 19 -11.12 -13.94 -6.60
CA ARG A 19 -11.68 -14.31 -7.92
C ARG A 19 -12.28 -13.15 -8.73
N ARG A 20 -12.75 -12.10 -8.05
CA ARG A 20 -13.33 -10.90 -8.70
C ARG A 20 -12.37 -9.70 -8.71
N SER A 21 -11.12 -9.88 -8.33
CA SER A 21 -10.13 -8.80 -8.35
C SER A 21 -9.78 -8.40 -9.78
N ARG A 22 -9.64 -7.11 -10.00
CA ARG A 22 -9.08 -6.59 -11.26
C ARG A 22 -7.59 -6.93 -11.30
N LEU A 23 -7.13 -7.45 -12.43
CA LEU A 23 -5.74 -7.83 -12.67
C LEU A 23 -5.08 -6.99 -13.78
N ASP A 24 -5.74 -5.93 -14.23
CA ASP A 24 -5.24 -5.01 -15.27
C ASP A 24 -3.89 -4.37 -14.92
N HIS A 25 -3.56 -4.26 -13.64
CA HIS A 25 -2.23 -3.82 -13.20
C HIS A 25 -1.10 -4.82 -13.50
N LEU A 26 -1.45 -6.05 -13.88
CA LEU A 26 -0.50 -7.10 -14.25
C LEU A 26 -0.43 -7.35 -15.77
N ASP A 27 -1.11 -6.53 -16.59
CA ASP A 27 -1.16 -6.70 -18.05
C ASP A 27 0.24 -6.76 -18.68
N GLY A 28 1.16 -5.93 -18.23
CA GLY A 28 2.54 -5.91 -18.71
C GLY A 28 3.34 -7.20 -18.44
N VAL A 29 2.83 -8.08 -17.57
CA VAL A 29 3.49 -9.33 -17.19
C VAL A 29 2.59 -10.56 -17.37
N ARG A 30 1.47 -10.44 -18.11
CA ARG A 30 0.49 -11.52 -18.31
C ARG A 30 1.12 -12.83 -18.75
N GLY A 31 2.09 -12.81 -19.66
CA GLY A 31 2.79 -14.01 -20.12
C GLY A 31 3.61 -14.74 -19.06
N LYS A 32 3.87 -14.09 -17.92
CA LYS A 32 4.57 -14.66 -16.77
C LYS A 32 3.62 -15.15 -15.67
N LEU A 33 2.30 -14.93 -15.81
CA LEU A 33 1.34 -15.32 -14.77
C LEU A 33 0.96 -16.80 -14.90
N ARG A 34 0.93 -17.48 -13.76
CA ARG A 34 0.31 -18.79 -13.55
C ARG A 34 -0.87 -18.61 -12.60
N MET A 35 -2.08 -18.71 -13.12
CA MET A 35 -3.31 -18.62 -12.32
C MET A 35 -3.63 -19.99 -11.71
N ILE A 36 -3.86 -20.00 -10.39
CA ILE A 36 -4.09 -21.25 -9.64
C ILE A 36 -5.35 -21.08 -8.79
N GLU A 37 -6.33 -21.95 -9.08
CA GLU A 37 -7.55 -22.07 -8.27
C GLU A 37 -7.42 -23.32 -7.40
N PRO A 38 -7.20 -23.17 -6.06
CA PRO A 38 -6.92 -24.30 -5.17
C PRO A 38 -8.07 -25.32 -5.09
N GLY A 39 -9.32 -24.87 -5.18
CA GLY A 39 -10.48 -25.73 -5.07
C GLY A 39 -10.41 -26.68 -3.88
N VAL A 40 -10.69 -27.97 -4.10
CA VAL A 40 -10.59 -29.06 -3.13
C VAL A 40 -9.21 -29.75 -3.10
N ALA A 41 -8.21 -29.22 -3.83
CA ALA A 41 -6.88 -29.81 -3.91
C ALA A 41 -6.20 -29.90 -2.53
N SER A 42 -5.39 -30.95 -2.33
CA SER A 42 -4.53 -31.07 -1.16
C SER A 42 -3.37 -30.08 -1.21
N VAL A 43 -2.63 -29.93 -0.10
CA VAL A 43 -1.39 -29.12 -0.04
C VAL A 43 -0.36 -29.62 -1.05
N GLU A 44 -0.18 -30.93 -1.19
CA GLU A 44 0.75 -31.57 -2.13
C GLU A 44 0.35 -31.31 -3.58
N THR A 45 -0.93 -31.43 -3.89
CA THR A 45 -1.48 -31.14 -5.23
C THR A 45 -1.27 -29.68 -5.59
N LEU A 46 -1.49 -28.77 -4.63
CA LEU A 46 -1.31 -27.33 -4.87
C LEU A 46 0.17 -27.00 -5.10
N ARG A 47 1.09 -27.59 -4.35
CA ARG A 47 2.54 -27.46 -4.57
C ARG A 47 2.96 -27.94 -5.95
N GLY A 48 2.41 -29.06 -6.41
CA GLY A 48 2.67 -29.60 -7.75
C GLY A 48 2.18 -28.71 -8.89
N ALA A 49 1.31 -27.74 -8.63
CA ALA A 49 0.82 -26.79 -9.61
C ALA A 49 1.71 -25.56 -9.81
N PHE A 50 2.69 -25.33 -8.93
CA PHE A 50 3.58 -24.18 -8.99
C PHE A 50 4.60 -24.31 -10.13
N GLU A 51 4.86 -23.20 -10.79
CA GLU A 51 5.88 -23.09 -11.86
C GLU A 51 6.97 -22.11 -11.43
N LYS A 52 8.21 -22.55 -11.42
CA LYS A 52 9.36 -21.80 -10.88
C LYS A 52 9.59 -20.45 -11.58
N ASP A 53 9.45 -20.43 -12.91
CA ASP A 53 9.73 -19.23 -13.72
C ASP A 53 8.50 -18.34 -13.92
N LYS A 54 7.42 -18.59 -13.15
CA LYS A 54 6.16 -17.86 -13.23
C LYS A 54 5.86 -17.14 -11.93
N ILE A 55 5.03 -16.12 -12.07
CA ILE A 55 4.33 -15.50 -10.93
C ILE A 55 3.12 -16.38 -10.63
N ASN A 56 3.18 -17.16 -9.57
CA ASN A 56 2.09 -18.04 -9.16
C ASN A 56 1.04 -17.20 -8.42
N LEU A 57 -0.10 -16.92 -9.09
CA LEU A 57 -1.23 -16.21 -8.51
C LEU A 57 -2.29 -17.21 -8.03
N ILE A 58 -2.56 -17.20 -6.73
CA ILE A 58 -3.42 -18.19 -6.06
C ILE A 58 -4.70 -17.48 -5.62
N ASP A 59 -5.87 -18.05 -6.02
CA ASP A 59 -7.16 -17.58 -5.53
C ASP A 59 -7.29 -17.85 -4.03
N CYS A 60 -7.33 -16.79 -3.22
CA CYS A 60 -7.42 -16.90 -1.77
C CYS A 60 -8.07 -15.63 -1.20
N ASP A 61 -9.10 -15.82 -0.39
CA ASP A 61 -9.64 -14.76 0.47
C ASP A 61 -8.99 -14.83 1.84
N LEU A 62 -8.37 -13.74 2.29
CA LEU A 62 -7.73 -13.66 3.60
C LEU A 62 -8.72 -13.81 4.77
N LEU A 63 -10.02 -13.62 4.53
CA LEU A 63 -11.05 -13.84 5.53
C LEU A 63 -11.45 -15.31 5.69
N ASP A 64 -11.02 -16.19 4.77
CA ASP A 64 -11.21 -17.62 4.90
C ASP A 64 -9.96 -18.30 5.50
N PRO A 65 -9.96 -18.62 6.80
CA PRO A 65 -8.81 -19.20 7.46
C PRO A 65 -8.38 -20.56 6.87
N PHE A 66 -9.31 -21.33 6.29
CA PHE A 66 -8.99 -22.61 5.65
C PHE A 66 -8.17 -22.42 4.38
N SER A 67 -8.56 -21.46 3.52
CA SER A 67 -7.82 -21.09 2.32
C SER A 67 -6.45 -20.55 2.67
N VAL A 68 -6.35 -19.68 3.68
CA VAL A 68 -5.08 -19.10 4.14
C VAL A 68 -4.16 -20.17 4.70
N ASN A 69 -4.66 -21.11 5.53
CA ASN A 69 -3.86 -22.22 6.05
C ASN A 69 -3.32 -23.10 4.92
N LYS A 70 -4.18 -23.47 3.95
CA LYS A 70 -3.76 -24.26 2.79
C LYS A 70 -2.68 -23.54 1.98
N LEU A 71 -2.89 -22.25 1.70
CA LEU A 71 -1.94 -21.41 0.97
C LEU A 71 -0.57 -21.40 1.67
N ILE A 72 -0.51 -21.01 2.94
CA ILE A 72 0.73 -20.89 3.70
C ILE A 72 1.44 -22.25 3.83
N ALA A 73 0.70 -23.33 4.10
CA ALA A 73 1.26 -24.68 4.16
C ALA A 73 1.82 -25.14 2.81
N SER A 74 1.23 -24.70 1.69
CA SER A 74 1.67 -25.08 0.35
C SER A 74 2.87 -24.24 -0.13
N VAL A 75 2.86 -22.95 0.08
CA VAL A 75 3.92 -22.03 -0.38
C VAL A 75 5.14 -22.09 0.55
N ARG A 76 4.94 -22.07 1.88
CA ARG A 76 6.00 -21.98 2.89
C ARG A 76 7.00 -20.85 2.59
N PRO A 77 6.54 -19.58 2.53
CA PRO A 77 7.37 -18.47 2.10
C PRO A 77 8.52 -18.17 3.07
N ASP A 78 9.66 -17.72 2.54
CA ASP A 78 10.75 -17.16 3.34
C ASP A 78 10.50 -15.70 3.71
N ARG A 79 9.81 -14.97 2.82
CA ARG A 79 9.46 -13.55 2.97
C ARG A 79 7.99 -13.34 2.60
N LEU A 80 7.29 -12.56 3.41
CA LEU A 80 5.89 -12.24 3.19
C LEU A 80 5.69 -10.71 3.24
N PHE A 81 5.13 -10.15 2.18
CA PHE A 81 4.72 -8.74 2.12
C PHE A 81 3.20 -8.66 2.27
N HIS A 82 2.72 -8.30 3.45
CA HIS A 82 1.30 -8.13 3.72
C HIS A 82 0.85 -6.73 3.31
N LEU A 83 0.49 -6.60 2.02
CA LEU A 83 0.03 -5.35 1.41
C LEU A 83 -1.49 -5.30 1.23
N ALA A 84 -2.15 -6.44 1.42
CA ALA A 84 -3.59 -6.56 1.24
C ALA A 84 -4.34 -5.82 2.36
N ALA A 85 -5.16 -4.86 1.98
CA ALA A 85 -6.02 -4.11 2.89
C ALA A 85 -7.11 -3.36 2.12
N GLN A 86 -8.24 -3.06 2.78
CA GLN A 86 -9.07 -1.93 2.39
C GLN A 86 -8.33 -0.65 2.82
N SER A 87 -7.78 0.12 1.85
CA SER A 87 -6.84 1.22 2.11
C SER A 87 -7.39 2.62 1.80
N HIS A 88 -8.60 2.72 1.24
CA HIS A 88 -9.21 4.00 0.90
C HIS A 88 -9.97 4.57 2.11
N VAL A 89 -9.46 5.65 2.70
CA VAL A 89 -10.02 6.26 3.92
C VAL A 89 -11.51 6.60 3.78
N PRO A 90 -11.99 7.26 2.69
CA PRO A 90 -13.42 7.53 2.53
C PRO A 90 -14.29 6.27 2.55
N THR A 91 -13.85 5.18 1.95
CA THR A 91 -14.57 3.90 1.99
C THR A 91 -14.71 3.37 3.42
N SER A 92 -13.72 3.61 4.29
CA SER A 92 -13.77 3.14 5.68
C SER A 92 -14.88 3.83 6.49
N TRP A 93 -15.26 5.06 6.15
CA TRP A 93 -16.39 5.75 6.76
C TRP A 93 -17.74 5.16 6.33
N ASN A 94 -17.85 4.73 5.08
CA ASN A 94 -19.07 4.13 4.55
C ASN A 94 -19.24 2.66 4.96
N ALA A 95 -18.13 1.94 5.15
CA ALA A 95 -18.12 0.51 5.47
C ALA A 95 -17.09 0.20 6.59
N PRO A 96 -17.28 0.74 7.82
CA PRO A 96 -16.31 0.60 8.90
C PRO A 96 -16.13 -0.85 9.34
N ALA A 97 -17.21 -1.61 9.48
CA ALA A 97 -17.15 -3.01 9.90
C ALA A 97 -16.37 -3.87 8.90
N ALA A 98 -16.64 -3.73 7.60
CA ALA A 98 -15.90 -4.45 6.55
C ALA A 98 -14.42 -4.05 6.53
N THR A 99 -14.09 -2.76 6.71
CA THR A 99 -12.70 -2.28 6.78
C THR A 99 -11.94 -2.92 7.95
N LEU A 100 -12.55 -2.93 9.15
CA LEU A 100 -11.94 -3.54 10.33
C LEU A 100 -11.77 -5.05 10.14
N GLN A 101 -12.79 -5.71 9.62
CA GLN A 101 -12.77 -7.15 9.37
C GLN A 101 -11.71 -7.54 8.35
N ASP A 102 -11.70 -6.91 7.17
CA ASP A 102 -10.74 -7.23 6.11
C ASP A 102 -9.29 -7.03 6.59
N ASN A 103 -9.02 -5.92 7.26
CA ASN A 103 -7.66 -5.55 7.62
C ASN A 103 -7.16 -6.34 8.85
N ILE A 104 -7.97 -6.49 9.90
CA ILE A 104 -7.53 -7.11 11.15
C ILE A 104 -7.59 -8.64 11.05
N LEU A 105 -8.74 -9.20 10.65
CA LEU A 105 -8.88 -10.65 10.60
C LEU A 105 -8.06 -11.28 9.47
N GLY A 106 -7.90 -10.56 8.34
CA GLY A 106 -7.02 -11.02 7.26
C GLY A 106 -5.57 -11.22 7.73
N GLN A 107 -5.05 -10.27 8.52
CA GLN A 107 -3.70 -10.41 9.11
C GLN A 107 -3.64 -11.50 10.17
N LEU A 108 -4.65 -11.58 11.03
CA LEU A 108 -4.74 -12.62 12.05
C LEU A 108 -4.68 -14.03 11.42
N ASN A 109 -5.45 -14.26 10.37
CA ASN A 109 -5.46 -15.53 9.66
C ASN A 109 -4.10 -15.90 9.06
N ILE A 110 -3.34 -14.91 8.55
CA ILE A 110 -1.96 -15.12 8.07
C ILE A 110 -1.06 -15.57 9.24
N PHE A 111 -1.10 -14.89 10.36
CA PHE A 111 -0.26 -15.22 11.51
C PHE A 111 -0.57 -16.61 12.07
N GLU A 112 -1.84 -16.97 12.22
CA GLU A 112 -2.24 -18.30 12.68
C GLU A 112 -1.86 -19.40 11.68
N ALA A 113 -1.98 -19.12 10.37
CA ALA A 113 -1.55 -20.06 9.34
C ALA A 113 -0.03 -20.32 9.38
N ILE A 114 0.77 -19.26 9.59
CA ILE A 114 2.24 -19.36 9.74
C ILE A 114 2.59 -20.22 10.98
N ARG A 115 1.94 -19.98 12.12
CA ARG A 115 2.12 -20.78 13.33
C ARG A 115 1.73 -22.23 13.11
N SER A 116 0.57 -22.48 12.52
CA SER A 116 0.07 -23.82 12.21
C SER A 116 0.98 -24.59 11.27
N ALA A 117 1.57 -23.91 10.27
CA ALA A 117 2.50 -24.51 9.33
C ALA A 117 3.91 -24.77 9.90
N GLY A 118 4.20 -24.29 11.12
CA GLY A 118 5.51 -24.41 11.76
C GLY A 118 6.64 -23.80 10.91
N ILE A 119 6.42 -22.61 10.36
CA ILE A 119 7.40 -21.83 9.58
C ILE A 119 7.68 -20.49 10.25
N ASP A 120 8.79 -19.86 9.87
CA ASP A 120 9.24 -18.62 10.52
C ASP A 120 9.73 -17.60 9.47
N PRO A 121 8.83 -17.12 8.55
CA PRO A 121 9.19 -16.14 7.53
C PRO A 121 9.46 -14.77 8.13
N LEU A 122 10.23 -13.95 7.38
CA LEU A 122 10.26 -12.51 7.59
C LEU A 122 8.98 -11.88 7.03
N ILE A 123 8.28 -11.09 7.83
CA ILE A 123 6.97 -10.54 7.46
C ILE A 123 7.02 -9.02 7.50
N GLN A 124 6.76 -8.37 6.37
CA GLN A 124 6.50 -6.93 6.31
C GLN A 124 5.00 -6.70 6.46
N ILE A 125 4.61 -5.88 7.42
CA ILE A 125 3.24 -5.41 7.61
C ILE A 125 3.15 -3.97 7.13
N ALA A 126 2.29 -3.73 6.16
CA ALA A 126 2.00 -2.37 5.69
C ALA A 126 1.10 -1.64 6.69
N GLY A 127 1.70 -0.93 7.61
CA GLY A 127 1.07 0.09 8.43
C GLY A 127 0.79 1.38 7.64
N SER A 128 0.54 2.48 8.34
CA SER A 128 0.18 3.76 7.70
C SER A 128 0.52 4.96 8.58
N SER A 129 0.91 6.07 7.97
CA SER A 129 1.01 7.36 8.66
C SER A 129 -0.34 7.87 9.21
N GLU A 130 -1.46 7.38 8.71
CA GLU A 130 -2.79 7.68 9.24
C GLU A 130 -3.00 7.19 10.69
N GLU A 131 -2.15 6.28 11.18
CA GLU A 131 -2.15 5.79 12.55
C GLU A 131 -1.86 6.91 13.56
N TYR A 132 -1.05 7.91 13.18
CA TYR A 132 -0.79 9.08 14.02
C TYR A 132 -2.03 9.95 14.21
N GLY A 133 -2.86 10.08 13.19
CA GLY A 133 -4.15 10.78 13.22
C GLY A 133 -4.03 12.24 13.67
N LEU A 134 -4.55 12.57 14.87
CA LEU A 134 -4.43 13.92 15.43
C LEU A 134 -3.01 14.17 15.93
N VAL A 135 -2.33 15.11 15.28
CA VAL A 135 -0.95 15.50 15.59
C VAL A 135 -0.91 16.99 15.93
N TYR A 136 -0.15 17.35 16.95
CA TYR A 136 0.04 18.74 17.36
C TYR A 136 1.30 19.35 16.70
N PRO A 137 1.42 20.71 16.64
CA PRO A 137 2.52 21.39 15.95
C PRO A 137 3.92 21.02 16.45
N ASP A 138 4.07 20.67 17.71
CA ASP A 138 5.33 20.26 18.35
C ASP A 138 5.65 18.77 18.18
N GLU A 139 4.74 18.01 17.55
CA GLU A 139 4.90 16.58 17.29
C GLU A 139 5.36 16.28 15.85
N VAL A 140 5.66 17.29 15.05
CA VAL A 140 6.13 17.13 13.66
C VAL A 140 7.58 17.57 13.49
N PRO A 141 8.37 16.89 12.62
CA PRO A 141 8.04 15.67 11.87
C PRO A 141 7.78 14.47 12.79
N MET A 142 6.85 13.59 12.34
CA MET A 142 6.38 12.44 13.13
C MET A 142 7.45 11.38 13.26
N ARG A 143 7.70 10.94 14.50
CA ARG A 143 8.59 9.83 14.85
C ARG A 143 7.77 8.60 15.23
N GLU A 144 8.40 7.43 15.23
CA GLU A 144 7.76 6.18 15.64
C GLU A 144 7.28 6.21 17.10
N THR A 145 7.85 7.08 17.92
CA THR A 145 7.48 7.30 19.33
C THR A 145 6.30 8.24 19.54
N ASN A 146 5.81 8.90 18.48
CA ASN A 146 4.64 9.77 18.61
C ASN A 146 3.40 8.96 19.00
N PRO A 147 2.49 9.53 19.82
CA PRO A 147 1.23 8.90 20.17
C PRO A 147 0.38 8.60 18.94
N LEU A 148 -0.33 7.47 18.96
CA LEU A 148 -1.28 7.08 17.93
C LEU A 148 -2.69 7.58 18.33
N ARG A 149 -3.27 8.48 17.54
CA ARG A 149 -4.60 9.07 17.74
C ARG A 149 -5.43 8.99 16.46
N PRO A 150 -5.73 7.75 15.98
CA PRO A 150 -6.36 7.53 14.68
C PRO A 150 -7.69 8.27 14.53
N LEU A 151 -7.91 8.91 13.38
CA LEU A 151 -9.10 9.72 13.10
C LEU A 151 -10.06 9.08 12.09
N SER A 152 -9.82 7.83 11.68
CA SER A 152 -10.71 7.11 10.75
C SER A 152 -10.77 5.61 11.08
N PRO A 153 -11.83 4.88 10.68
CA PRO A 153 -11.90 3.44 10.85
C PRO A 153 -10.72 2.70 10.15
N TYR A 154 -10.26 3.21 9.02
CA TYR A 154 -9.05 2.71 8.38
C TYR A 154 -7.82 2.84 9.29
N ALA A 155 -7.59 4.03 9.84
CA ALA A 155 -6.46 4.28 10.73
C ALA A 155 -6.52 3.38 11.99
N VAL A 156 -7.71 3.21 12.58
CA VAL A 156 -7.93 2.27 13.70
C VAL A 156 -7.55 0.84 13.31
N SER A 157 -7.93 0.40 12.10
CA SER A 157 -7.57 -0.94 11.63
C SER A 157 -6.05 -1.12 11.48
N LYS A 158 -5.34 -0.06 11.09
CA LYS A 158 -3.87 -0.08 10.94
C LYS A 158 -3.16 -0.15 12.30
N VAL A 159 -3.62 0.64 13.27
CA VAL A 159 -3.15 0.53 14.66
C VAL A 159 -3.37 -0.89 15.19
N ALA A 160 -4.53 -1.48 14.96
CA ALA A 160 -4.81 -2.85 15.39
C ALA A 160 -3.87 -3.88 14.71
N GLN A 161 -3.58 -3.71 13.42
CA GLN A 161 -2.63 -4.57 12.70
C GLN A 161 -1.20 -4.45 13.28
N GLU A 162 -0.77 -3.24 13.62
CA GLU A 162 0.53 -3.01 14.27
C GLU A 162 0.58 -3.66 15.66
N MET A 163 -0.45 -3.47 16.47
CA MET A 163 -0.51 -4.06 17.81
C MET A 163 -0.58 -5.61 17.77
N LEU A 164 -1.25 -6.18 16.79
CA LEU A 164 -1.20 -7.63 16.53
C LEU A 164 0.21 -8.09 16.18
N ALA A 165 0.91 -7.37 15.31
CA ALA A 165 2.29 -7.70 14.93
C ALA A 165 3.21 -7.68 16.16
N TYR A 166 3.09 -6.66 17.01
CA TYR A 166 3.81 -6.55 18.28
C TYR A 166 3.48 -7.72 19.22
N GLN A 167 2.20 -8.00 19.45
CA GLN A 167 1.76 -9.06 20.34
C GLN A 167 2.27 -10.45 19.87
N TYR A 168 2.17 -10.73 18.55
CA TYR A 168 2.65 -12.01 18.01
C TYR A 168 4.16 -12.14 18.09
N HIS A 169 4.90 -11.04 17.92
CA HIS A 169 6.34 -11.02 18.12
C HIS A 169 6.70 -11.35 19.58
N GLN A 170 6.10 -10.66 20.55
CA GLN A 170 6.39 -10.85 21.97
C GLN A 170 6.00 -12.23 22.48
N SER A 171 4.86 -12.77 22.04
CA SER A 171 4.31 -14.02 22.55
C SER A 171 4.83 -15.26 21.83
N TYR A 172 5.15 -15.13 20.55
CA TYR A 172 5.46 -16.30 19.69
C TYR A 172 6.77 -16.16 18.91
N GLY A 173 7.47 -15.04 19.03
CA GLY A 173 8.70 -14.78 18.28
C GLY A 173 8.46 -14.50 16.77
N THR A 174 7.22 -14.26 16.33
CA THR A 174 6.90 -14.00 14.93
C THR A 174 7.76 -12.85 14.38
N LYS A 175 8.44 -13.07 13.25
CA LYS A 175 9.37 -12.09 12.68
C LYS A 175 8.66 -11.02 11.84
N ALA A 176 7.69 -10.32 12.45
CA ALA A 176 6.97 -9.23 11.81
C ALA A 176 7.68 -7.90 12.03
N ILE A 177 7.74 -7.09 10.97
CA ILE A 177 8.27 -5.72 10.97
C ILE A 177 7.21 -4.81 10.35
N VAL A 178 6.85 -3.74 11.05
CA VAL A 178 5.82 -2.81 10.59
C VAL A 178 6.45 -1.61 9.90
N SER A 179 5.92 -1.25 8.74
CA SER A 179 6.25 -0.01 8.04
C SER A 179 5.09 0.97 8.14
N ARG A 180 5.22 2.08 8.87
CA ARG A 180 4.28 3.20 8.77
C ARG A 180 4.62 4.00 7.52
N GLY A 181 4.04 3.56 6.38
CA GLY A 181 4.23 4.23 5.10
C GLY A 181 3.50 5.56 5.07
N PHE A 182 4.22 6.64 4.74
CA PHE A 182 3.62 7.93 4.41
C PHE A 182 3.03 7.89 3.00
N ASN A 183 2.40 8.97 2.54
CA ASN A 183 1.72 8.93 1.26
C ASN A 183 2.69 8.51 0.14
N HIS A 184 2.25 7.62 -0.71
CA HIS A 184 3.03 7.21 -1.88
C HIS A 184 2.15 7.13 -3.10
N SER A 185 2.71 7.50 -4.25
CA SER A 185 2.01 7.65 -5.51
C SER A 185 2.86 7.13 -6.66
N GLY A 186 2.27 7.05 -7.85
CA GLY A 186 2.95 6.64 -9.07
C GLY A 186 2.03 5.89 -10.03
N PRO A 187 2.55 5.44 -11.18
CA PRO A 187 1.79 4.67 -12.15
C PRO A 187 1.02 3.51 -11.52
N ARG A 188 -0.20 3.25 -11.99
CA ARG A 188 -1.14 2.24 -11.48
C ARG A 188 -1.75 2.57 -10.10
N ARG A 189 -1.56 3.77 -9.57
CA ARG A 189 -2.32 4.22 -8.40
C ARG A 189 -3.81 4.30 -8.75
N GLY A 190 -4.67 3.74 -7.88
CA GLY A 190 -6.13 3.76 -8.09
C GLY A 190 -6.70 5.19 -8.20
N GLU A 191 -7.69 5.37 -9.06
CA GLU A 191 -8.33 6.67 -9.38
C GLU A 191 -8.98 7.39 -8.20
N ASN A 192 -9.28 6.67 -7.12
CA ASN A 192 -9.89 7.21 -5.91
C ASN A 192 -8.89 7.99 -5.02
N PHE A 193 -7.60 7.91 -5.31
CA PHE A 193 -6.56 8.63 -4.57
C PHE A 193 -6.25 9.97 -5.23
N VAL A 194 -5.96 10.97 -4.42
CA VAL A 194 -5.94 12.38 -4.83
C VAL A 194 -5.10 12.67 -6.07
N ASP A 195 -3.81 12.30 -6.08
CA ASP A 195 -2.92 12.56 -7.23
C ASP A 195 -3.41 11.85 -8.49
N SER A 196 -3.88 10.60 -8.32
CA SER A 196 -4.37 9.78 -9.42
C SER A 196 -5.70 10.28 -9.95
N SER A 197 -6.58 10.80 -9.08
CA SER A 197 -7.83 11.45 -9.47
C SER A 197 -7.56 12.69 -10.32
N PHE A 198 -6.60 13.54 -9.91
CA PHE A 198 -6.23 14.71 -10.68
C PHE A 198 -5.64 14.34 -12.04
N ALA A 199 -4.67 13.43 -12.06
CA ALA A 199 -4.03 12.97 -13.28
C ALA A 199 -5.02 12.35 -14.27
N LYS A 200 -5.97 11.53 -13.79
CA LYS A 200 -7.02 10.92 -14.62
C LYS A 200 -7.94 11.98 -15.20
N GLN A 201 -8.43 12.93 -14.39
CA GLN A 201 -9.31 13.99 -14.86
C GLN A 201 -8.62 14.83 -15.94
N ILE A 202 -7.35 15.23 -15.75
CA ILE A 202 -6.58 15.95 -16.78
C ILE A 202 -6.48 15.12 -18.06
N ALA A 203 -6.14 13.85 -17.98
CA ALA A 203 -6.04 12.98 -19.15
C ALA A 203 -7.38 12.84 -19.91
N MET A 204 -8.50 12.76 -19.19
CA MET A 204 -9.86 12.74 -19.78
C MET A 204 -10.21 14.07 -20.46
N ILE A 205 -9.88 15.19 -19.84
CA ILE A 205 -10.08 16.54 -20.41
C ILE A 205 -9.25 16.70 -21.69
N GLU A 206 -7.97 16.30 -21.67
CA GLU A 206 -7.09 16.35 -22.85
C GLU A 206 -7.64 15.55 -24.05
N LYS A 207 -8.41 14.50 -23.79
CA LYS A 207 -9.08 13.66 -24.81
C LYS A 207 -10.51 14.11 -25.17
N GLY A 208 -11.00 15.18 -24.54
CA GLY A 208 -12.37 15.65 -24.74
C GLY A 208 -13.45 14.73 -24.17
N LEU A 209 -13.10 13.87 -23.22
CA LEU A 209 -14.00 12.93 -22.53
C LEU A 209 -14.64 13.53 -21.27
N GLN A 210 -14.17 14.70 -20.84
CA GLN A 210 -14.66 15.44 -19.69
C GLN A 210 -14.59 16.95 -20.02
N ASP A 211 -15.54 17.73 -19.49
CA ASP A 211 -15.48 19.19 -19.56
C ASP A 211 -14.18 19.69 -18.88
N PRO A 212 -13.61 20.85 -19.29
CA PRO A 212 -12.33 21.33 -18.79
C PRO A 212 -12.40 21.84 -17.34
N VAL A 213 -12.96 21.03 -16.45
CA VAL A 213 -13.15 21.32 -15.02
C VAL A 213 -12.70 20.13 -14.17
N ILE A 214 -11.84 20.40 -13.19
CA ILE A 214 -11.45 19.43 -12.15
C ILE A 214 -12.19 19.79 -10.86
N TYR A 215 -12.83 18.79 -10.28
CA TYR A 215 -13.49 18.89 -8.96
C TYR A 215 -12.58 18.39 -7.86
N VAL A 216 -12.35 19.24 -6.85
CA VAL A 216 -11.40 18.98 -5.75
C VAL A 216 -12.08 19.07 -4.39
N GLY A 217 -11.48 18.44 -3.35
CA GLY A 217 -11.81 18.63 -1.95
C GLY A 217 -10.92 19.71 -1.29
N ASP A 218 -10.54 19.50 -0.03
CA ASP A 218 -9.57 20.34 0.67
C ASP A 218 -8.15 20.12 0.11
N LEU A 219 -7.55 21.18 -0.41
CA LEU A 219 -6.19 21.21 -0.96
C LEU A 219 -5.14 21.73 0.03
N SER A 220 -5.56 22.24 1.19
CA SER A 220 -4.68 22.87 2.18
C SER A 220 -3.88 21.86 3.00
N SER A 221 -4.40 20.64 3.12
CA SER A 221 -3.77 19.59 3.91
C SER A 221 -2.38 19.21 3.37
N LYS A 222 -1.41 19.03 4.27
CA LYS A 222 -0.02 18.75 3.89
C LYS A 222 0.29 17.26 3.95
N ARG A 223 0.96 16.76 2.94
CA ARG A 223 1.31 15.33 2.80
C ARG A 223 2.78 15.16 2.41
N ASP A 224 3.40 14.15 2.96
CA ASP A 224 4.72 13.67 2.58
C ASP A 224 4.54 12.57 1.53
N PHE A 225 4.92 12.86 0.29
CA PHE A 225 4.77 11.96 -0.84
C PHE A 225 6.09 11.31 -1.23
N THR A 226 6.06 10.01 -1.45
CA THR A 226 7.18 9.19 -1.96
C THR A 226 6.73 8.45 -3.22
N ASP A 227 7.63 8.22 -4.16
CA ASP A 227 7.35 7.37 -5.32
C ASP A 227 7.15 5.91 -4.89
N VAL A 228 6.15 5.23 -5.46
CA VAL A 228 5.84 3.83 -5.13
C VAL A 228 7.01 2.88 -5.45
N ARG A 229 7.86 3.22 -6.43
CA ARG A 229 9.06 2.43 -6.78
C ARG A 229 10.12 2.52 -5.68
N ASP A 230 10.27 3.69 -5.05
CA ASP A 230 11.11 3.85 -3.87
C ASP A 230 10.51 3.14 -2.65
N MET A 231 9.17 3.15 -2.48
CA MET A 231 8.50 2.43 -1.40
C MET A 231 8.68 0.92 -1.48
N VAL A 232 8.55 0.30 -2.65
CA VAL A 232 8.74 -1.16 -2.77
C VAL A 232 10.20 -1.55 -2.53
N ARG A 233 11.17 -0.70 -2.89
CA ARG A 233 12.57 -0.86 -2.54
C ARG A 233 12.78 -0.78 -1.02
N ALA A 234 12.09 0.15 -0.36
CA ALA A 234 12.10 0.28 1.10
C ALA A 234 11.53 -0.98 1.78
N TYR A 235 10.42 -1.53 1.32
CA TYR A 235 9.83 -2.76 1.88
C TYR A 235 10.76 -3.96 1.77
N TRP A 236 11.52 -4.07 0.67
CA TRP A 236 12.53 -5.10 0.55
C TRP A 236 13.66 -4.92 1.56
N LEU A 237 14.22 -3.71 1.65
CA LEU A 237 15.30 -3.38 2.59
C LEU A 237 14.85 -3.50 4.06
N LEU A 238 13.57 -3.25 4.35
CA LEU A 238 12.99 -3.46 5.68
C LEU A 238 13.21 -4.91 6.14
N LEU A 239 12.88 -5.89 5.28
CA LEU A 239 13.06 -7.29 5.59
C LEU A 239 14.54 -7.74 5.62
N GLU A 240 15.42 -7.04 4.91
CA GLU A 240 16.85 -7.39 4.87
C GLU A 240 17.63 -6.85 6.06
N LYS A 241 17.27 -5.65 6.56
CA LYS A 241 18.16 -4.89 7.45
C LYS A 241 17.52 -4.46 8.75
N CYS A 242 16.20 -4.47 8.85
CA CYS A 242 15.51 -4.01 10.05
C CYS A 242 15.22 -5.16 11.02
N LYS A 243 14.95 -4.82 12.27
CA LYS A 243 14.75 -5.81 13.34
C LYS A 243 13.29 -6.25 13.42
N PRO A 244 13.00 -7.55 13.49
CA PRO A 244 11.67 -8.05 13.81
C PRO A 244 11.15 -7.48 15.14
N GLY A 245 9.83 -7.27 15.21
CA GLY A 245 9.15 -6.68 16.36
C GLY A 245 9.16 -5.17 16.40
N GLU A 246 9.84 -4.52 15.46
CA GLU A 246 10.03 -3.07 15.42
C GLU A 246 9.14 -2.40 14.36
N VAL A 247 8.96 -1.09 14.54
CA VAL A 247 8.20 -0.22 13.63
C VAL A 247 9.13 0.80 13.00
N TYR A 248 8.93 1.12 11.73
CA TYR A 248 9.73 2.11 11.01
C TYR A 248 8.86 3.02 10.15
N ASN A 249 9.07 4.32 10.27
CA ASN A 249 8.51 5.30 9.35
C ASN A 249 9.20 5.23 7.99
N ILE A 250 8.41 5.21 6.92
CA ILE A 250 8.92 5.28 5.55
C ILE A 250 8.24 6.43 4.82
N GLY A 251 9.01 7.47 4.52
CA GLY A 251 8.56 8.68 3.84
C GLY A 251 9.74 9.47 3.28
N SER A 252 9.44 10.51 2.52
CA SER A 252 10.48 11.33 1.89
C SER A 252 11.13 12.32 2.85
N GLY A 253 10.49 12.61 4.00
CA GLY A 253 10.88 13.69 4.90
C GLY A 253 10.52 15.08 4.38
N ASN A 254 9.75 15.17 3.27
CA ASN A 254 9.35 16.44 2.67
C ASN A 254 7.84 16.52 2.57
N THR A 255 7.23 17.38 3.38
CA THR A 255 5.79 17.61 3.32
C THR A 255 5.45 18.81 2.43
N ARG A 256 4.31 18.72 1.72
CA ARG A 256 3.79 19.79 0.85
C ARG A 256 2.27 19.83 0.87
N PRO A 257 1.63 21.00 0.63
CA PRO A 257 0.19 21.06 0.42
C PRO A 257 -0.24 20.18 -0.75
N VAL A 258 -1.44 19.61 -0.69
CA VAL A 258 -2.04 18.88 -1.83
C VAL A 258 -2.23 19.81 -3.04
N GLN A 259 -2.40 21.13 -2.82
CA GLN A 259 -2.41 22.15 -3.87
C GLN A 259 -1.19 22.05 -4.79
N ASP A 260 0.02 21.85 -4.22
CA ASP A 260 1.24 21.75 -5.03
C ASP A 260 1.19 20.59 -6.03
N SER A 261 0.55 19.47 -5.66
CA SER A 261 0.36 18.32 -6.57
C SER A 261 -0.54 18.68 -7.74
N LEU A 262 -1.62 19.40 -7.47
CA LEU A 262 -2.53 19.88 -8.51
C LEU A 262 -1.85 20.88 -9.43
N ASP A 263 -1.14 21.87 -8.88
CA ASP A 263 -0.44 22.90 -9.65
C ASP A 263 0.63 22.29 -10.57
N MET A 264 1.40 21.33 -10.08
CA MET A 264 2.38 20.60 -10.88
C MET A 264 1.72 19.82 -12.03
N LEU A 265 0.60 19.16 -11.78
CA LEU A 265 -0.14 18.43 -12.81
C LEU A 265 -0.79 19.36 -13.82
N LEU A 266 -1.37 20.48 -13.40
CA LEU A 266 -1.89 21.52 -14.30
C LEU A 266 -0.80 22.11 -15.16
N GLY A 267 0.41 22.34 -14.61
CA GLY A 267 1.57 22.78 -15.38
C GLY A 267 2.07 21.78 -16.43
N MET A 268 1.63 20.52 -16.37
CA MET A 268 1.90 19.47 -17.35
C MET A 268 0.73 19.22 -18.30
N SER A 269 -0.42 19.85 -18.04
CA SER A 269 -1.62 19.74 -18.89
C SER A 269 -1.39 20.38 -20.25
N ARG A 270 -1.99 19.81 -21.29
CA ARG A 270 -1.97 20.30 -22.68
C ARG A 270 -3.12 21.26 -23.00
N VAL A 271 -4.02 21.44 -22.05
CA VAL A 271 -5.22 22.26 -22.19
C VAL A 271 -5.46 23.07 -20.91
N ASP A 272 -6.16 24.18 -21.03
CA ASP A 272 -6.57 24.98 -19.88
C ASP A 272 -7.65 24.22 -19.08
N VAL A 273 -7.53 24.23 -17.77
CA VAL A 273 -8.41 23.48 -16.85
C VAL A 273 -8.85 24.40 -15.72
N GLU A 274 -10.16 24.50 -15.50
CA GLU A 274 -10.74 25.20 -14.35
C GLU A 274 -10.74 24.25 -13.13
N VAL A 275 -10.51 24.82 -11.95
CA VAL A 275 -10.57 24.07 -10.68
C VAL A 275 -11.78 24.54 -9.89
N ARG A 276 -12.65 23.59 -9.47
CA ARG A 276 -13.83 23.86 -8.64
C ARG A 276 -13.83 23.00 -7.39
N VAL A 277 -14.12 23.62 -6.26
CA VAL A 277 -14.30 22.88 -5.00
C VAL A 277 -15.65 22.15 -5.02
N ASP A 278 -15.63 20.86 -4.71
CA ASP A 278 -16.81 20.03 -4.52
C ASP A 278 -16.97 19.72 -3.01
N PRO A 279 -18.01 20.31 -2.37
CA PRO A 279 -18.24 20.09 -0.93
C PRO A 279 -18.45 18.62 -0.54
N THR A 280 -18.90 17.77 -1.46
CA THR A 280 -19.12 16.35 -1.18
C THR A 280 -17.82 15.56 -0.99
N ARG A 281 -16.69 16.15 -1.38
CA ARG A 281 -15.35 15.59 -1.20
C ARG A 281 -14.69 15.99 0.12
N LEU A 282 -15.34 16.84 0.92
CA LEU A 282 -14.86 17.20 2.25
C LEU A 282 -15.16 16.08 3.25
N ARG A 283 -14.25 15.85 4.19
CA ARG A 283 -14.37 14.79 5.20
C ARG A 283 -14.83 15.36 6.53
N PRO A 284 -15.51 14.55 7.39
CA PRO A 284 -15.95 14.98 8.74
C PRO A 284 -14.76 15.35 9.64
N SER A 285 -13.64 14.65 9.50
CA SER A 285 -12.35 14.99 10.08
C SER A 285 -11.23 14.58 9.13
N ASP A 286 -10.19 15.39 9.06
CA ASP A 286 -9.02 15.05 8.25
C ASP A 286 -7.74 15.33 9.03
N VAL A 287 -6.69 14.58 8.71
CA VAL A 287 -5.35 14.81 9.21
C VAL A 287 -4.77 16.02 8.45
N THR A 288 -4.49 17.10 9.15
CA THR A 288 -4.04 18.36 8.53
C THR A 288 -2.63 18.27 7.96
N ILE A 289 -1.77 17.48 8.61
CA ILE A 289 -0.38 17.30 8.20
C ILE A 289 0.07 15.86 8.41
N LEU A 290 0.76 15.32 7.39
CA LEU A 290 1.57 14.11 7.49
C LEU A 290 2.99 14.44 7.03
N TRP A 291 3.94 14.34 7.95
CA TRP A 291 5.35 14.66 7.71
C TRP A 291 6.25 13.66 8.46
N ALA A 292 6.96 12.83 7.70
CA ALA A 292 7.79 11.76 8.25
C ALA A 292 9.11 12.27 8.83
N ASP A 293 9.45 11.82 10.04
CA ASP A 293 10.83 11.58 10.40
C ASP A 293 11.15 10.11 10.08
N ALA A 294 11.84 9.87 8.96
CA ALA A 294 12.25 8.54 8.53
C ALA A 294 13.72 8.23 8.85
N SER A 295 14.36 9.03 9.71
CA SER A 295 15.79 8.91 10.03
C SER A 295 16.15 7.52 10.54
N ARG A 296 15.33 6.94 11.42
CA ARG A 296 15.53 5.59 11.96
C ARG A 296 15.64 4.52 10.86
N PHE A 297 14.76 4.59 9.87
CA PHE A 297 14.78 3.66 8.72
C PHE A 297 15.97 3.93 7.81
N MET A 298 16.25 5.20 7.52
CA MET A 298 17.37 5.61 6.68
C MET A 298 18.71 5.19 7.27
N GLU A 299 18.90 5.36 8.57
CA GLU A 299 20.12 4.94 9.30
C GLU A 299 20.29 3.42 9.30
N ALA A 300 19.20 2.67 9.53
CA ALA A 300 19.24 1.21 9.55
C ALA A 300 19.53 0.58 8.17
N THR A 301 19.09 1.24 7.10
CA THR A 301 19.07 0.61 5.76
C THR A 301 19.98 1.28 4.74
N GLY A 302 20.32 2.55 4.93
CA GLY A 302 20.94 3.41 3.91
C GLY A 302 19.95 3.83 2.80
N TRP A 303 18.65 3.52 2.95
CA TRP A 303 17.63 3.90 1.98
C TRP A 303 17.43 5.42 1.93
N LYS A 304 17.20 5.93 0.73
CA LYS A 304 16.72 7.29 0.47
C LYS A 304 15.78 7.26 -0.72
N PRO A 305 14.76 8.13 -0.77
CA PRO A 305 13.98 8.32 -1.98
C PRO A 305 14.88 8.88 -3.08
N THR A 306 14.77 8.34 -4.29
CA THR A 306 15.62 8.69 -5.43
C THR A 306 14.84 9.31 -6.57
N ILE A 307 13.52 9.10 -6.63
CA ILE A 307 12.67 9.60 -7.69
C ILE A 307 12.03 10.92 -7.25
N PRO A 308 12.30 12.04 -7.96
CA PRO A 308 11.69 13.33 -7.64
C PRO A 308 10.16 13.24 -7.78
N TYR A 309 9.44 13.90 -6.87
CA TYR A 309 7.96 13.86 -6.87
C TYR A 309 7.35 14.38 -8.18
N GLN A 310 7.95 15.40 -8.79
CA GLN A 310 7.52 15.86 -10.10
C GLN A 310 7.59 14.78 -11.19
N GLN A 311 8.61 13.90 -11.13
CA GLN A 311 8.71 12.74 -12.04
C GLN A 311 7.62 11.72 -11.75
N THR A 312 7.32 11.48 -10.47
CA THR A 312 6.21 10.61 -10.05
C THR A 312 4.87 11.06 -10.64
N LEU A 313 4.58 12.37 -10.55
CA LEU A 313 3.35 12.95 -11.10
C LEU A 313 3.31 12.89 -12.63
N ARG A 314 4.44 13.13 -13.30
CA ARG A 314 4.54 13.00 -14.75
C ARG A 314 4.23 11.57 -15.21
N ASP A 315 4.92 10.60 -14.61
CA ASP A 315 4.72 9.18 -14.95
C ASP A 315 3.28 8.73 -14.67
N LEU A 316 2.66 9.27 -13.61
CA LEU A 316 1.26 8.99 -13.27
C LEU A 316 0.29 9.61 -14.30
N LEU A 317 0.55 10.84 -14.75
CA LEU A 317 -0.27 11.49 -15.78
C LEU A 317 -0.15 10.75 -17.11
N ASP A 318 1.07 10.38 -17.52
CA ASP A 318 1.31 9.63 -18.75
C ASP A 318 0.65 8.24 -18.70
N TYR A 319 0.70 7.56 -17.54
CA TYR A 319 -0.04 6.32 -17.31
C TYR A 319 -1.55 6.48 -17.59
N TRP A 320 -2.17 7.58 -17.15
CA TRP A 320 -3.60 7.82 -17.41
C TRP A 320 -3.87 8.23 -18.85
N ARG A 321 -2.99 9.02 -19.48
CA ARG A 321 -3.08 9.37 -20.91
C ARG A 321 -3.16 8.16 -21.84
N GLU A 322 -2.50 7.08 -21.47
CA GLU A 322 -2.52 5.81 -22.20
C GLU A 322 -3.81 4.99 -21.99
N ARG A 323 -4.57 5.24 -20.91
CA ARG A 323 -5.67 4.38 -20.45
C ARG A 323 -7.07 4.98 -20.52
N VAL A 324 -7.19 6.26 -20.66
CA VAL A 324 -8.50 6.92 -20.84
C VAL A 324 -8.84 7.11 -22.31
#